data_75a88284685be03743782a0b0d951c94
#
_entry.id   75a88284685be03743782a0b0d951c94
#
_cell.length_a   1.000
_cell.length_b   1.000
_cell.length_c   1.000
_cell.angle_alpha   90.00
_cell.angle_beta   90.00
_cell.angle_gamma   90.00
#
_symmetry.space_group_name_H-M   'P 1'
#
loop_
_entity.id
_entity.type
_entity.pdbx_description
1 polymer ?
#
loop_
_entity_poly.entity_id
_entity_poly.type
_entity_poly.pdbx_seq_one_letter_code
_entity_poly.pdbx_strand_id
1 'polypeptide(L)'
;MAKLDSRLIPDSCACSSNKKYKECCGLFIDGNTLPATAELLMRSRYTAYTLLREDYLLATWHASTRPEKLGLVEEKNSQWLGLQVKRHEQQDETNALVEFVARYKTGGRAQRLHEVSRFIREGERWFYVDGDIE
;
A
#
# COMPACT_ATOMS: atom_id res chain seq x y z
N MET A 1 13.67 -21.13 -20.15
CA MET A 1 13.41 -20.83 -19.78
C MET A 1 13.16 -20.34 -19.26
N ALA A 2 13.18 -20.06 -19.04
CA ALA A 2 12.92 -19.63 -18.48
C ALA A 2 12.38 -19.33 -17.93
N LYS A 3 12.17 -19.51 -18.20
CA LYS A 3 11.54 -19.31 -17.64
C LYS A 3 11.56 -19.08 -16.58
N LEU A 4 12.32 -18.58 -16.96
CA LEU A 4 12.21 -18.32 -15.68
C LEU A 4 10.90 -17.93 -15.25
N ASP A 5 10.48 -18.52 -14.30
CA ASP A 5 9.20 -18.17 -13.84
C ASP A 5 9.21 -16.86 -13.18
N SER A 6 8.35 -15.97 -13.58
CA SER A 6 8.23 -14.68 -12.95
C SER A 6 7.88 -14.80 -11.49
N ARG A 7 7.31 -15.92 -11.07
CA ARG A 7 7.02 -16.13 -9.67
C ARG A 7 8.27 -16.38 -8.84
N LEU A 8 9.34 -16.82 -9.51
CA LEU A 8 10.61 -17.01 -8.84
C LEU A 8 11.41 -15.74 -8.81
N ILE A 9 11.05 -14.81 -9.69
CA ILE A 9 11.66 -13.52 -9.75
C ILE A 9 10.58 -12.56 -9.33
N PRO A 10 10.65 -12.04 -8.11
CA PRO A 10 9.54 -11.23 -7.60
C PRO A 10 9.56 -9.84 -8.18
N ASP A 11 9.35 -9.74 -9.48
CA ASP A 11 9.19 -8.43 -10.09
C ASP A 11 7.72 -8.04 -10.20
N SER A 12 6.80 -8.94 -9.89
CA SER A 12 5.39 -8.60 -9.78
C SER A 12 5.16 -7.75 -8.55
N CYS A 13 4.33 -6.73 -8.66
CA CYS A 13 4.11 -5.83 -7.56
C CYS A 13 3.37 -6.51 -6.42
N ALA A 14 3.81 -6.24 -5.19
CA ALA A 14 3.23 -6.84 -3.99
C ALA A 14 1.77 -6.46 -3.81
N CYS A 15 1.32 -5.36 -4.43
CA CYS A 15 -0.05 -4.88 -4.26
C CYS A 15 -1.09 -5.73 -4.99
N SER A 16 -0.66 -6.82 -5.63
CA SER A 16 -1.54 -7.76 -6.32
C SER A 16 -2.19 -7.20 -7.57
N SER A 17 -1.56 -6.20 -8.19
CA SER A 17 -2.08 -5.62 -9.42
C SER A 17 -1.79 -6.46 -10.66
N ASN A 18 -0.89 -7.45 -10.53
CA ASN A 18 -0.39 -8.27 -11.63
C ASN A 18 0.51 -7.52 -12.59
N LYS A 19 0.92 -6.32 -12.22
CA LYS A 19 1.88 -5.55 -12.98
C LYS A 19 3.24 -5.66 -12.34
N LYS A 20 4.28 -5.37 -13.11
CA LYS A 20 5.62 -5.35 -12.56
C LYS A 20 5.76 -4.18 -11.59
N TYR A 21 6.56 -4.38 -10.56
CA TYR A 21 6.77 -3.34 -9.56
C TYR A 21 7.19 -2.01 -10.21
N LYS A 22 8.13 -2.06 -11.15
CA LYS A 22 8.62 -0.84 -11.80
C LYS A 22 7.54 -0.10 -12.57
N GLU A 23 6.50 -0.81 -12.99
CA GLU A 23 5.41 -0.24 -13.76
C GLU A 23 4.17 -0.01 -12.91
N CYS A 24 4.27 -0.25 -11.61
CA CYS A 24 3.17 -0.13 -10.69
C CYS A 24 3.60 0.73 -9.50
N CYS A 25 3.69 0.15 -8.31
CA CYS A 25 4.01 0.92 -7.11
C CYS A 25 5.40 1.54 -7.14
N GLY A 26 6.33 0.94 -7.89
CA GLY A 26 7.66 1.52 -8.03
C GLY A 26 7.66 2.90 -8.66
N LEU A 27 6.66 3.20 -9.50
CA LEU A 27 6.54 4.54 -10.09
C LEU A 27 6.34 5.59 -9.01
N PHE A 28 5.67 5.23 -7.94
CA PHE A 28 5.34 6.16 -6.85
C PHE A 28 6.39 6.12 -5.75
N ILE A 29 6.84 4.92 -5.38
CA ILE A 29 7.76 4.76 -4.25
C ILE A 29 9.17 5.18 -4.62
N ASP A 30 9.66 4.76 -5.76
CA ASP A 30 11.05 5.03 -6.18
C ASP A 30 11.15 6.08 -7.28
N GLY A 31 10.02 6.40 -7.92
CA GLY A 31 9.99 7.40 -8.97
C GLY A 31 9.40 8.71 -8.49
N ASN A 32 9.09 9.57 -9.42
CA ASN A 32 8.55 10.90 -9.11
C ASN A 32 7.09 11.04 -9.52
N THR A 33 6.42 9.94 -9.81
CA THR A 33 5.03 9.95 -10.22
C THR A 33 4.14 10.01 -9.00
N LEU A 34 3.11 10.84 -9.04
CA LEU A 34 2.14 10.93 -7.96
C LEU A 34 0.97 10.01 -8.26
N PRO A 35 0.48 9.26 -7.26
CA PRO A 35 -0.72 8.43 -7.48
C PRO A 35 -1.91 9.32 -7.84
N ALA A 36 -2.57 8.98 -8.94
CA ALA A 36 -3.68 9.80 -9.44
C ALA A 36 -4.97 9.58 -8.65
N THR A 37 -5.07 8.46 -7.91
CA THR A 37 -6.27 8.15 -7.15
C THR A 37 -5.88 7.65 -5.76
N ALA A 38 -6.86 7.70 -4.86
CA ALA A 38 -6.64 7.17 -3.51
C ALA A 38 -6.36 5.67 -3.54
N GLU A 39 -6.98 4.95 -4.48
CA GLU A 39 -6.71 3.51 -4.61
C GLU A 39 -5.27 3.24 -4.97
N LEU A 40 -4.73 4.00 -5.93
CA LEU A 40 -3.32 3.83 -6.30
C LEU A 40 -2.39 4.18 -5.15
N LEU A 41 -2.73 5.20 -4.40
CA LEU A 41 -1.96 5.54 -3.21
C LEU A 41 -2.01 4.41 -2.19
N MET A 42 -3.20 3.88 -1.93
CA MET A 42 -3.36 2.80 -0.97
C MET A 42 -2.52 1.58 -1.36
N ARG A 43 -2.56 1.21 -2.64
CA ARG A 43 -1.77 0.08 -3.14
C ARG A 43 -0.28 0.31 -2.94
N SER A 44 0.18 1.52 -3.23
CA SER A 44 1.60 1.83 -3.06
C SER A 44 2.02 1.83 -1.60
N ARG A 45 1.14 2.26 -0.69
CA ARG A 45 1.44 2.22 0.73
C ARG A 45 1.53 0.78 1.24
N TYR A 46 0.65 -0.11 0.75
CA TYR A 46 0.75 -1.52 1.11
C TYR A 46 2.12 -2.07 0.69
N THR A 47 2.52 -1.81 -0.55
CA THR A 47 3.82 -2.27 -1.05
C THR A 47 4.96 -1.67 -0.23
N ALA A 48 4.83 -0.39 0.15
CA ALA A 48 5.85 0.27 0.96
C ALA A 48 6.01 -0.42 2.32
N TYR A 49 4.92 -0.90 2.92
CA TYR A 49 5.03 -1.68 4.15
C TYR A 49 5.80 -2.97 3.91
N THR A 50 5.54 -3.66 2.81
CA THR A 50 6.26 -4.91 2.51
C THR A 50 7.74 -4.68 2.27
N LEU A 51 8.12 -3.48 1.83
CA LEU A 51 9.50 -3.12 1.53
C LEU A 51 10.16 -2.33 2.66
N LEU A 52 9.43 -2.11 3.75
CA LEU A 52 9.91 -1.36 4.91
C LEU A 52 10.33 0.07 4.54
N ARG A 53 9.59 0.69 3.62
CA ARG A 53 9.87 2.04 3.16
C ARG A 53 9.11 3.04 4.01
N GLU A 54 9.60 3.24 5.21
CA GLU A 54 8.98 4.17 6.15
C GLU A 54 8.96 5.60 5.62
N ASP A 55 9.99 5.98 4.87
CA ASP A 55 10.07 7.31 4.28
C ASP A 55 8.84 7.61 3.42
N TYR A 56 8.46 6.65 2.56
CA TYR A 56 7.32 6.82 1.68
C TYR A 56 6.01 6.88 2.48
N LEU A 57 5.89 6.01 3.48
CA LEU A 57 4.69 5.96 4.29
C LEU A 57 4.47 7.27 5.03
N LEU A 58 5.52 7.86 5.59
CA LEU A 58 5.40 9.12 6.28
C LEU A 58 5.15 10.26 5.31
N ALA A 59 5.79 10.25 4.15
CA ALA A 59 5.60 11.31 3.15
C ALA A 59 4.17 11.34 2.59
N THR A 60 3.50 10.19 2.59
CA THR A 60 2.13 10.09 2.07
C THR A 60 1.06 10.06 3.16
N TRP A 61 1.45 10.31 4.39
CA TRP A 61 0.54 10.38 5.54
C TRP A 61 0.23 11.84 5.80
N HIS A 62 -1.05 12.20 5.87
CA HIS A 62 -1.43 13.59 6.06
C HIS A 62 -0.87 14.12 7.39
N ALA A 63 -0.39 15.35 7.37
CA ALA A 63 0.26 15.94 8.53
C ALA A 63 -0.61 15.94 9.78
N SER A 64 -1.94 16.04 9.60
CA SER A 64 -2.86 16.12 10.73
C SER A 64 -2.85 14.86 11.60
N THR A 65 -2.47 13.71 11.04
CA THR A 65 -2.50 12.44 11.78
C THR A 65 -1.19 11.70 11.71
N ARG A 66 -0.20 12.25 11.03
CA ARG A 66 1.07 11.58 10.79
C ARG A 66 1.87 11.39 12.08
N PRO A 67 2.28 10.15 12.40
CA PRO A 67 3.17 9.93 13.54
C PRO A 67 4.57 10.40 13.23
N GLU A 68 5.39 10.58 14.26
CA GLU A 68 6.78 10.98 14.07
C GLU A 68 7.56 9.90 13.36
N LYS A 69 7.31 8.65 13.72
CA LYS A 69 7.99 7.51 13.11
C LYS A 69 7.09 6.30 13.24
N LEU A 70 7.33 5.30 12.40
CA LEU A 70 6.57 4.07 12.42
C LEU A 70 7.33 2.93 13.11
N GLY A 71 8.66 3.00 13.14
CA GLY A 71 9.45 1.97 13.77
C GLY A 71 9.34 0.62 13.07
N LEU A 72 9.29 0.64 11.75
CA LEU A 72 9.18 -0.60 10.99
C LEU A 72 10.44 -1.43 11.14
N VAL A 73 10.26 -2.73 11.40
CA VAL A 73 11.37 -3.65 11.49
C VAL A 73 11.01 -4.91 10.71
N GLU A 74 12.02 -5.54 10.18
CA GLU A 74 11.81 -6.80 9.48
C GLU A 74 11.53 -7.89 10.50
N GLU A 75 10.45 -8.62 10.31
CA GLU A 75 10.09 -9.71 11.21
C GLU A 75 10.26 -11.02 10.46
N LYS A 76 11.12 -11.87 10.98
CA LYS A 76 11.45 -13.11 10.30
C LYS A 76 10.28 -14.07 10.16
N ASN A 77 9.34 -13.98 11.09
CA ASN A 77 8.19 -14.88 11.09
C ASN A 77 6.94 -14.26 10.51
N SER A 78 7.07 -13.11 9.89
CA SER A 78 5.94 -12.42 9.27
C SER A 78 6.13 -12.32 7.78
N GLN A 79 5.04 -12.48 7.05
CA GLN A 79 5.07 -12.44 5.61
C GLN A 79 3.76 -11.85 5.09
N TRP A 80 3.86 -10.87 4.20
CA TRP A 80 2.68 -10.34 3.53
C TRP A 80 2.29 -11.28 2.41
N LEU A 81 0.99 -11.61 2.31
CA LEU A 81 0.51 -12.61 1.37
C LEU A 81 -0.28 -12.01 0.22
N GLY A 82 -0.81 -10.80 0.36
CA GLY A 82 -1.53 -10.20 -0.73
C GLY A 82 -2.50 -9.13 -0.27
N LEU A 83 -3.03 -8.43 -1.24
CA LEU A 83 -3.94 -7.31 -1.03
C LEU A 83 -5.14 -7.47 -1.94
N GLN A 84 -6.31 -7.22 -1.40
CA GLN A 84 -7.54 -7.17 -2.18
C GLN A 84 -8.24 -5.86 -1.89
N VAL A 85 -8.41 -5.02 -2.89
CA VAL A 85 -9.17 -3.78 -2.76
C VAL A 85 -10.62 -4.14 -3.00
N LYS A 86 -11.45 -3.91 -1.99
CA LYS A 86 -12.87 -4.25 -2.04
C LYS A 86 -13.71 -3.12 -2.62
N ARG A 87 -13.31 -1.89 -2.36
CA ARG A 87 -14.09 -0.74 -2.75
C ARG A 87 -13.21 0.50 -2.79
N HIS A 88 -13.42 1.33 -3.80
CA HIS A 88 -12.80 2.64 -3.88
C HIS A 88 -13.91 3.63 -4.20
N GLU A 89 -14.08 4.62 -3.34
CA GLU A 89 -15.16 5.58 -3.49
C GLU A 89 -14.60 6.98 -3.33
N GLN A 90 -14.57 7.73 -4.40
CA GLN A 90 -14.20 9.13 -4.33
C GLN A 90 -15.45 9.92 -4.01
N GLN A 91 -15.53 10.51 -2.82
CA GLN A 91 -16.74 11.14 -2.33
C GLN A 91 -16.93 12.54 -2.89
N ASP A 92 -15.82 13.25 -3.10
CA ASP A 92 -15.82 14.56 -3.73
C ASP A 92 -14.42 14.83 -4.27
N GLU A 93 -14.09 16.06 -4.61
CA GLU A 93 -12.80 16.36 -5.22
C GLU A 93 -11.62 16.12 -4.27
N THR A 94 -11.86 16.16 -2.98
CA THR A 94 -10.77 16.09 -2.00
C THR A 94 -10.87 14.93 -1.02
N ASN A 95 -11.95 14.15 -1.06
CA ASN A 95 -12.14 13.05 -0.09
C ASN A 95 -12.42 11.74 -0.78
N ALA A 96 -11.81 10.66 -0.27
CA ALA A 96 -12.03 9.32 -0.81
C ALA A 96 -11.90 8.27 0.28
N LEU A 97 -12.56 7.14 0.06
CA LEU A 97 -12.46 5.96 0.91
C LEU A 97 -11.90 4.81 0.08
N VAL A 98 -11.09 3.98 0.72
CA VAL A 98 -10.66 2.72 0.10
C VAL A 98 -10.84 1.63 1.14
N GLU A 99 -11.63 0.62 0.79
CA GLU A 99 -11.81 -0.54 1.64
C GLU A 99 -10.98 -1.69 1.08
N PHE A 100 -10.22 -2.33 1.93
CA PHE A 100 -9.32 -3.39 1.48
C PHE A 100 -9.15 -4.48 2.53
N VAL A 101 -8.67 -5.62 2.06
CA VAL A 101 -8.24 -6.71 2.92
C VAL A 101 -6.79 -7.00 2.58
N ALA A 102 -5.94 -6.95 3.59
CA ALA A 102 -4.55 -7.34 3.46
C ALA A 102 -4.38 -8.66 4.19
N ARG A 103 -3.69 -9.62 3.55
CA ARG A 103 -3.45 -10.92 4.14
C ARG A 103 -2.00 -11.05 4.49
N TYR A 104 -1.75 -11.63 5.63
CA TYR A 104 -0.38 -11.81 6.09
C TYR A 104 -0.30 -13.07 6.96
N LYS A 105 0.91 -13.50 7.20
CA LYS A 105 1.18 -14.68 7.99
C LYS A 105 2.15 -14.31 9.09
N THR A 106 1.83 -14.69 10.30
CA THR A 106 2.69 -14.45 11.45
C THR A 106 2.80 -15.74 12.24
N GLY A 107 4.04 -16.18 12.47
CA GLY A 107 4.25 -17.39 13.24
C GLY A 107 3.58 -18.60 12.63
N GLY A 108 3.51 -18.68 11.30
CA GLY A 108 2.89 -19.79 10.61
C GLY A 108 1.38 -19.72 10.51
N ARG A 109 0.76 -18.65 11.03
CA ARG A 109 -0.69 -18.53 11.03
C ARG A 109 -1.14 -17.42 10.10
N ALA A 110 -2.07 -17.74 9.21
CA ALA A 110 -2.63 -16.77 8.28
C ALA A 110 -3.59 -15.83 9.00
N GLN A 111 -3.45 -14.55 8.72
CA GLN A 111 -4.26 -13.50 9.30
C GLN A 111 -4.78 -12.60 8.20
N ARG A 112 -5.80 -11.80 8.51
CA ARG A 112 -6.27 -10.80 7.56
C ARG A 112 -6.56 -9.52 8.30
N LEU A 113 -6.26 -8.40 7.64
CA LEU A 113 -6.59 -7.08 8.11
C LEU A 113 -7.60 -6.50 7.15
N HIS A 114 -8.77 -6.15 7.64
CA HIS A 114 -9.83 -5.54 6.84
C HIS A 114 -10.02 -4.12 7.35
N GLU A 115 -9.82 -3.15 6.48
CA GLU A 115 -9.84 -1.75 6.90
C GLU A 115 -10.56 -0.91 5.85
N VAL A 116 -11.24 0.14 6.32
CA VAL A 116 -11.77 1.21 5.48
C VAL A 116 -10.93 2.43 5.80
N SER A 117 -10.14 2.87 4.83
CA SER A 117 -9.20 3.97 5.00
C SER A 117 -9.76 5.26 4.41
N ARG A 118 -9.47 6.37 5.07
CA ARG A 118 -9.87 7.69 4.58
C ARG A 118 -8.66 8.41 4.01
N PHE A 119 -8.87 9.05 2.87
CA PHE A 119 -7.84 9.79 2.15
C PHE A 119 -8.31 11.19 1.85
N ILE A 120 -7.38 12.13 1.80
CA ILE A 120 -7.67 13.51 1.46
C ILE A 120 -6.70 13.96 0.38
N ARG A 121 -7.19 14.80 -0.50
CA ARG A 121 -6.37 15.36 -1.58
C ARG A 121 -6.08 16.81 -1.29
N GLU A 122 -4.80 17.18 -1.39
CA GLU A 122 -4.38 18.57 -1.26
C GLU A 122 -3.55 18.92 -2.50
N GLY A 123 -4.06 19.84 -3.30
CA GLY A 123 -3.47 20.10 -4.60
C GLY A 123 -3.63 18.88 -5.46
N GLU A 124 -2.52 18.35 -5.96
CA GLU A 124 -2.55 17.17 -6.82
C GLU A 124 -2.14 15.91 -6.09
N ARG A 125 -2.04 15.95 -4.76
CA ARG A 125 -1.54 14.82 -4.00
C ARG A 125 -2.59 14.26 -3.07
N TRP A 126 -2.73 12.95 -3.11
CA TRP A 126 -3.55 12.22 -2.15
C TRP A 126 -2.71 11.88 -0.94
N PHE A 127 -3.33 11.93 0.23
CA PHE A 127 -2.70 11.56 1.49
C PHE A 127 -3.61 10.61 2.27
N TYR A 128 -3.00 9.66 2.94
CA TYR A 128 -3.71 8.81 3.88
C TYR A 128 -3.96 9.60 5.17
N VAL A 129 -5.16 9.51 5.73
CA VAL A 129 -5.49 10.20 6.96
C VAL A 129 -5.58 9.19 8.11
N ASP A 130 -6.55 8.30 8.04
CA ASP A 130 -6.76 7.29 9.08
C ASP A 130 -7.68 6.21 8.50
N GLY A 131 -8.04 5.25 9.34
CA GLY A 131 -8.93 4.19 8.89
C GLY A 131 -9.60 3.49 10.05
N ASP A 132 -10.64 2.75 9.73
CA ASP A 132 -11.38 1.94 10.68
C ASP A 132 -11.13 0.47 10.37
N ILE A 133 -10.74 -0.28 11.40
CA ILE A 133 -10.57 -1.74 11.27
C ILE A 133 -11.93 -2.37 11.39
N GLU A 134 -12.24 -3.24 10.45
CA GLU A 134 -13.54 -3.91 10.40
C GLU A 134 -13.52 -5.27 11.07
#